data_258643f5b67993f35e7236a1bfeb1383
#
_entry.id   258643f5b67993f35e7236a1bfeb1383
#
_cell.length_a   1.000
_cell.length_b   1.000
_cell.length_c   1.000
_cell.angle_alpha   90.00
_cell.angle_beta   90.00
_cell.angle_gamma   90.00
#
_symmetry.space_group_name_H-M   'P 1'
#
loop_
_entity.id
_entity.type
_entity.pdbx_description
1 polymer ?
#
loop_
_entity_poly.entity_id
_entity_poly.type
_entity_poly.pdbx_seq_one_letter_code
_entity_poly.pdbx_strand_id
1 'polypeptide(L)'
;MPLSSQLQQHWQTVCERLPESLPASSLSEQAKSVLTFSDFVQESVSANPDWLAELESAPPQADEWRHYAGWLQTALAEVADEATLMRVLRQFRRRVMVRIAWAQALELVSEESTLQQLSELAQTLIVAARDWLYAACCKEWGTPCSEDGVPQPLLILGMGKLGGCELNFSSDIDLIFAWPENGSTRGGRRELDNAQFFTRLGQRLIKTLDQPTQDGFVYRVDMRLRPFGDSGPLVLSFAALEDYYQEQGRDWERYAMVKARIMGDSDDAWANELRAMLRPFVFRRYIDFSVIQSLRNMKGMIAREVRRRGLKDNIKLGAGGIREIEFIV
;
A
#
# COMPACT_ATOMS: atom_id res chain seq x y z
N MET A 1 24.13 -25.95 -11.11
CA MET A 1 25.43 -25.67 -10.44
C MET A 1 25.35 -26.19 -9.01
N PRO A 2 26.39 -26.85 -8.47
CA PRO A 2 26.36 -27.21 -7.06
C PRO A 2 26.29 -25.94 -6.21
N LEU A 3 25.38 -25.92 -5.23
CA LEU A 3 25.24 -24.85 -4.26
C LEU A 3 26.60 -24.63 -3.55
N SER A 4 26.97 -23.36 -3.30
CA SER A 4 28.16 -23.08 -2.50
C SER A 4 28.01 -23.73 -1.11
N SER A 5 29.14 -23.96 -0.41
CA SER A 5 29.12 -24.60 0.91
C SER A 5 28.21 -23.89 1.92
N GLN A 6 28.08 -22.58 1.82
CA GLN A 6 27.14 -21.78 2.65
C GLN A 6 25.67 -22.07 2.32
N LEU A 7 25.33 -22.20 1.04
CA LEU A 7 23.96 -22.55 0.63
C LEU A 7 23.59 -23.99 1.02
N GLN A 8 24.55 -24.92 0.97
CA GLN A 8 24.32 -26.30 1.44
C GLN A 8 24.05 -26.32 2.96
N GLN A 9 24.79 -25.54 3.72
CA GLN A 9 24.57 -25.43 5.17
C GLN A 9 23.22 -24.77 5.49
N HIS A 10 22.83 -23.74 4.73
CA HIS A 10 21.52 -23.10 4.88
C HIS A 10 20.39 -24.07 4.51
N TRP A 11 20.52 -24.83 3.43
CA TRP A 11 19.56 -25.86 3.04
C TRP A 11 19.38 -26.93 4.15
N GLN A 12 20.42 -27.35 4.83
CA GLN A 12 20.29 -28.26 5.96
C GLN A 12 19.40 -27.65 7.07
N THR A 13 19.61 -26.39 7.40
CA THR A 13 18.78 -25.67 8.37
C THR A 13 17.31 -25.58 7.91
N VAL A 14 17.07 -25.38 6.61
CA VAL A 14 15.70 -25.40 6.04
C VAL A 14 15.07 -26.76 6.22
N CYS A 15 15.81 -27.85 5.89
CA CYS A 15 15.30 -29.22 6.04
C CYS A 15 14.86 -29.55 7.47
N GLU A 16 15.58 -29.06 8.48
CA GLU A 16 15.23 -29.25 9.90
C GLU A 16 13.93 -28.52 10.32
N ARG A 17 13.55 -27.48 9.56
CA ARG A 17 12.35 -26.68 9.83
C ARG A 17 11.13 -27.09 9.00
N LEU A 18 11.31 -27.95 8.00
CA LEU A 18 10.19 -28.42 7.19
C LEU A 18 9.30 -29.36 8.00
N PRO A 19 7.96 -29.22 7.91
CA PRO A 19 7.05 -30.14 8.58
C PRO A 19 7.10 -31.54 7.94
N GLU A 20 6.68 -32.56 8.70
CA GLU A 20 6.60 -33.95 8.20
C GLU A 20 5.73 -34.09 6.94
N SER A 21 4.74 -33.22 6.79
CA SER A 21 3.86 -33.15 5.61
C SER A 21 4.58 -32.68 4.32
N LEU A 22 5.80 -32.13 4.44
CA LEU A 22 6.62 -31.59 3.36
C LEU A 22 8.05 -32.15 3.45
N PRO A 23 8.26 -33.45 3.22
CA PRO A 23 9.59 -34.03 3.34
C PRO A 23 10.51 -33.48 2.23
N ALA A 24 11.74 -33.12 2.60
CA ALA A 24 12.75 -32.56 1.68
C ALA A 24 13.00 -33.44 0.43
N SER A 25 12.77 -34.74 0.53
CA SER A 25 12.92 -35.70 -0.59
C SER A 25 11.85 -35.57 -1.66
N SER A 26 10.69 -35.00 -1.35
CA SER A 26 9.57 -34.82 -2.30
C SER A 26 9.60 -33.48 -3.04
N LEU A 27 10.51 -32.57 -2.66
CA LEU A 27 10.59 -31.23 -3.21
C LEU A 27 11.31 -31.24 -4.57
N SER A 28 10.77 -30.46 -5.53
CA SER A 28 11.46 -30.18 -6.79
C SER A 28 12.73 -29.33 -6.55
N GLU A 29 13.65 -29.32 -7.50
CA GLU A 29 14.87 -28.51 -7.43
C GLU A 29 14.53 -26.99 -7.38
N GLN A 30 13.45 -26.58 -8.03
CA GLN A 30 12.94 -25.21 -7.98
C GLN A 30 12.46 -24.87 -6.56
N ALA A 31 11.65 -25.74 -5.94
CA ALA A 31 11.19 -25.57 -4.56
C ALA A 31 12.37 -25.48 -3.59
N LYS A 32 13.35 -26.38 -3.69
CA LYS A 32 14.57 -26.37 -2.87
C LYS A 32 15.31 -25.04 -3.01
N SER A 33 15.45 -24.53 -4.23
CA SER A 33 16.11 -23.25 -4.49
C SER A 33 15.37 -22.11 -3.80
N VAL A 34 14.07 -21.94 -4.03
CA VAL A 34 13.29 -20.84 -3.46
C VAL A 34 13.26 -20.90 -1.93
N LEU A 35 13.03 -22.09 -1.34
CA LEU A 35 13.00 -22.27 0.11
C LEU A 35 14.37 -22.02 0.77
N THR A 36 15.46 -22.21 0.04
CA THR A 36 16.82 -21.89 0.51
C THR A 36 17.06 -20.39 0.52
N PHE A 37 16.51 -19.63 -0.44
CA PHE A 37 16.77 -18.19 -0.58
C PHE A 37 15.77 -17.30 0.15
N SER A 38 14.59 -17.81 0.52
CA SER A 38 13.51 -17.01 1.10
C SER A 38 12.93 -17.64 2.35
N ASP A 39 13.40 -17.17 3.53
CA ASP A 39 12.80 -17.54 4.82
C ASP A 39 11.30 -17.26 4.87
N PHE A 40 10.85 -16.14 4.25
CA PHE A 40 9.44 -15.77 4.18
C PHE A 40 8.60 -16.83 3.44
N VAL A 41 9.07 -17.30 2.29
CA VAL A 41 8.38 -18.35 1.53
C VAL A 41 8.44 -19.67 2.30
N GLN A 42 9.61 -20.02 2.84
CA GLN A 42 9.80 -21.24 3.63
C GLN A 42 8.84 -21.32 4.83
N GLU A 43 8.79 -20.29 5.67
CA GLU A 43 7.89 -20.23 6.82
C GLU A 43 6.41 -20.29 6.41
N SER A 44 6.05 -19.58 5.33
CA SER A 44 4.67 -19.51 4.87
C SER A 44 4.18 -20.85 4.30
N VAL A 45 5.02 -21.53 3.51
CA VAL A 45 4.71 -22.84 2.93
C VAL A 45 4.74 -23.94 4.00
N SER A 46 5.65 -23.84 4.98
CA SER A 46 5.66 -24.79 6.11
C SER A 46 4.37 -24.74 6.94
N ALA A 47 3.81 -23.52 7.10
CA ALA A 47 2.53 -23.33 7.78
C ALA A 47 1.32 -23.73 6.90
N ASN A 48 1.48 -23.73 5.56
CA ASN A 48 0.43 -24.03 4.59
C ASN A 48 0.97 -24.91 3.46
N PRO A 49 1.18 -26.22 3.69
CA PRO A 49 1.84 -27.12 2.73
C PRO A 49 1.17 -27.21 1.36
N ASP A 50 -0.16 -27.06 1.31
CA ASP A 50 -0.93 -27.11 0.06
C ASP A 50 -0.54 -25.97 -0.91
N TRP A 51 -0.02 -24.85 -0.41
CA TRP A 51 0.44 -23.76 -1.25
C TRP A 51 1.61 -24.13 -2.14
N LEU A 52 2.48 -25.04 -1.69
CA LEU A 52 3.58 -25.51 -2.54
C LEU A 52 3.08 -26.30 -3.76
N ALA A 53 2.14 -27.23 -3.53
CA ALA A 53 1.54 -27.99 -4.62
C ALA A 53 0.82 -27.08 -5.64
N GLU A 54 0.16 -26.02 -5.13
CA GLU A 54 -0.46 -24.99 -5.98
C GLU A 54 0.59 -24.22 -6.80
N LEU A 55 1.68 -23.77 -6.18
CA LEU A 55 2.75 -23.01 -6.84
C LEU A 55 3.43 -23.81 -7.95
N GLU A 56 3.65 -25.11 -7.73
CA GLU A 56 4.27 -26.00 -8.72
C GLU A 56 3.30 -26.38 -9.86
N SER A 57 2.00 -26.60 -9.56
CA SER A 57 1.00 -26.99 -10.57
C SER A 57 0.48 -25.81 -11.40
N ALA A 58 0.40 -24.62 -10.78
CA ALA A 58 -0.08 -23.39 -11.40
C ALA A 58 0.86 -22.22 -11.08
N PRO A 59 2.03 -22.15 -11.75
CA PRO A 59 3.02 -21.11 -11.51
C PRO A 59 2.45 -19.71 -11.73
N PRO A 60 2.81 -18.71 -10.87
CA PRO A 60 2.33 -17.34 -10.99
C PRO A 60 2.71 -16.70 -12.33
N GLN A 61 1.80 -15.89 -12.86
CA GLN A 61 1.95 -15.19 -14.13
C GLN A 61 2.15 -13.67 -13.92
N ALA A 62 2.72 -13.00 -14.92
CA ALA A 62 3.03 -11.56 -14.86
C ALA A 62 1.78 -10.67 -14.68
N ASP A 63 0.64 -11.08 -15.18
CA ASP A 63 -0.63 -10.35 -15.13
C ASP A 63 -1.64 -10.89 -14.11
N GLU A 64 -1.20 -11.76 -13.20
CA GLU A 64 -2.04 -12.40 -12.17
C GLU A 64 -2.76 -11.39 -11.28
N TRP A 65 -2.20 -10.19 -11.11
CA TRP A 65 -2.80 -9.09 -10.36
C TRP A 65 -4.21 -8.72 -10.81
N ARG A 66 -4.57 -8.98 -12.07
CA ARG A 66 -5.91 -8.74 -12.61
C ARG A 66 -6.99 -9.57 -11.92
N HIS A 67 -6.61 -10.64 -11.26
CA HIS A 67 -7.51 -11.55 -10.56
C HIS A 67 -7.61 -11.26 -9.05
N TYR A 68 -6.72 -10.44 -8.47
CA TYR A 68 -6.64 -10.22 -7.03
C TYR A 68 -7.96 -9.70 -6.44
N ALA A 69 -8.62 -8.74 -7.10
CA ALA A 69 -9.91 -8.21 -6.64
C ALA A 69 -11.00 -9.30 -6.57
N GLY A 70 -11.13 -10.13 -7.61
CA GLY A 70 -12.09 -11.23 -7.63
C GLY A 70 -11.79 -12.32 -6.60
N TRP A 71 -10.52 -12.68 -6.42
CA TRP A 71 -10.11 -13.65 -5.40
C TRP A 71 -10.39 -13.13 -3.99
N LEU A 72 -10.06 -11.85 -3.72
CA LEU A 72 -10.32 -11.25 -2.42
C LEU A 72 -11.81 -11.11 -2.15
N GLN A 73 -12.60 -10.71 -3.16
CA GLN A 73 -14.05 -10.63 -3.03
C GLN A 73 -14.67 -11.98 -2.64
N THR A 74 -14.21 -13.07 -3.26
CA THR A 74 -14.63 -14.43 -2.90
C THR A 74 -14.25 -14.77 -1.45
N ALA A 75 -13.01 -14.43 -1.03
CA ALA A 75 -12.56 -14.66 0.34
C ALA A 75 -13.31 -13.84 1.39
N LEU A 76 -13.85 -12.68 1.01
CA LEU A 76 -14.62 -11.78 1.89
C LEU A 76 -16.12 -12.08 1.92
N ALA A 77 -16.65 -12.99 1.10
CA ALA A 77 -18.08 -13.20 0.92
C ALA A 77 -18.83 -13.54 2.23
N GLU A 78 -18.19 -14.25 3.15
CA GLU A 78 -18.79 -14.68 4.42
C GLU A 78 -18.27 -13.90 5.63
N VAL A 79 -17.53 -12.80 5.41
CA VAL A 79 -16.96 -11.99 6.49
C VAL A 79 -18.03 -11.13 7.14
N ALA A 80 -18.37 -11.42 8.40
CA ALA A 80 -19.44 -10.76 9.13
C ALA A 80 -18.95 -9.69 10.14
N ASP A 81 -17.68 -9.71 10.54
CA ASP A 81 -17.12 -8.83 11.57
C ASP A 81 -15.69 -8.36 11.25
N GLU A 82 -15.22 -7.29 11.92
CA GLU A 82 -13.91 -6.67 11.68
C GLU A 82 -12.75 -7.62 12.04
N ALA A 83 -12.89 -8.48 13.03
CA ALA A 83 -11.81 -9.38 13.42
C ALA A 83 -11.58 -10.44 12.33
N THR A 84 -12.65 -10.94 11.75
CA THR A 84 -12.61 -11.85 10.60
C THR A 84 -12.09 -11.14 9.36
N LEU A 85 -12.50 -9.88 9.10
CA LEU A 85 -11.96 -9.06 8.02
C LEU A 85 -10.44 -8.94 8.15
N MET A 86 -9.95 -8.54 9.32
CA MET A 86 -8.53 -8.37 9.58
C MET A 86 -7.73 -9.66 9.35
N ARG A 87 -8.26 -10.81 9.73
CA ARG A 87 -7.64 -12.11 9.50
C ARG A 87 -7.59 -12.46 8.01
N VAL A 88 -8.71 -12.35 7.30
CA VAL A 88 -8.81 -12.70 5.87
C VAL A 88 -7.86 -11.83 5.04
N LEU A 89 -7.81 -10.52 5.28
CA LEU A 89 -6.90 -9.60 4.56
C LEU A 89 -5.42 -10.00 4.75
N ARG A 90 -5.01 -10.40 5.97
CA ARG A 90 -3.63 -10.80 6.26
C ARG A 90 -3.27 -12.13 5.60
N GLN A 91 -4.16 -13.10 5.67
CA GLN A 91 -3.96 -14.41 5.04
C GLN A 91 -3.91 -14.28 3.52
N PHE A 92 -4.82 -13.50 2.94
CA PHE A 92 -4.83 -13.20 1.50
C PHE A 92 -3.53 -12.52 1.07
N ARG A 93 -3.11 -11.46 1.78
CA ARG A 93 -1.84 -10.79 1.51
C ARG A 93 -0.66 -11.77 1.54
N ARG A 94 -0.56 -12.57 2.61
CA ARG A 94 0.54 -13.54 2.76
C ARG A 94 0.60 -14.52 1.60
N ARG A 95 -0.56 -15.09 1.22
CA ARG A 95 -0.65 -16.04 0.10
C ARG A 95 -0.19 -15.41 -1.21
N VAL A 96 -0.69 -14.22 -1.56
CA VAL A 96 -0.31 -13.55 -2.80
C VAL A 96 1.15 -13.11 -2.78
N MET A 97 1.66 -12.61 -1.65
CA MET A 97 3.09 -12.26 -1.53
C MET A 97 4.01 -13.48 -1.68
N VAL A 98 3.60 -14.65 -1.22
CA VAL A 98 4.34 -15.92 -1.47
C VAL A 98 4.38 -16.23 -2.97
N ARG A 99 3.27 -16.08 -3.68
CA ARG A 99 3.21 -16.27 -5.14
C ARG A 99 4.14 -15.30 -5.87
N ILE A 100 4.11 -14.01 -5.51
CA ILE A 100 4.98 -12.99 -6.12
C ILE A 100 6.46 -13.30 -5.83
N ALA A 101 6.80 -13.62 -4.58
CA ALA A 101 8.17 -13.96 -4.19
C ALA A 101 8.68 -15.23 -4.90
N TRP A 102 7.82 -16.23 -5.05
CA TRP A 102 8.11 -17.44 -5.82
C TRP A 102 8.43 -17.14 -7.28
N ALA A 103 7.55 -16.34 -7.93
CA ALA A 103 7.74 -15.97 -9.32
C ALA A 103 9.03 -15.19 -9.56
N GLN A 104 9.34 -14.25 -8.65
CA GLN A 104 10.58 -13.47 -8.73
C GLN A 104 11.81 -14.34 -8.51
N ALA A 105 11.81 -15.21 -7.50
CA ALA A 105 12.95 -16.07 -7.17
C ALA A 105 13.29 -17.05 -8.30
N LEU A 106 12.29 -17.46 -9.09
CA LEU A 106 12.45 -18.33 -10.25
C LEU A 106 12.57 -17.58 -11.59
N GLU A 107 12.66 -16.25 -11.54
CA GLU A 107 12.75 -15.38 -12.74
C GLU A 107 11.60 -15.59 -13.74
N LEU A 108 10.40 -16.00 -13.26
CA LEU A 108 9.21 -16.20 -14.09
C LEU A 108 8.60 -14.88 -14.55
N VAL A 109 8.86 -13.80 -13.84
CA VAL A 109 8.34 -12.45 -14.10
C VAL A 109 9.48 -11.44 -14.01
N SER A 110 9.33 -10.30 -14.71
CA SER A 110 10.29 -9.21 -14.62
C SER A 110 10.18 -8.48 -13.25
N GLU A 111 11.23 -7.73 -12.89
CA GLU A 111 11.21 -6.90 -11.70
C GLU A 111 10.08 -5.84 -11.75
N GLU A 112 9.87 -5.22 -12.92
CA GLU A 112 8.78 -4.26 -13.13
C GLU A 112 7.41 -4.90 -12.87
N SER A 113 7.17 -6.12 -13.39
CA SER A 113 5.95 -6.87 -13.11
C SER A 113 5.80 -7.20 -11.62
N THR A 114 6.89 -7.52 -10.92
CA THR A 114 6.89 -7.75 -9.47
C THR A 114 6.44 -6.50 -8.70
N LEU A 115 7.00 -5.33 -9.02
CA LEU A 115 6.63 -4.05 -8.39
C LEU A 115 5.17 -3.68 -8.66
N GLN A 116 4.70 -3.91 -9.90
CA GLN A 116 3.30 -3.71 -10.26
C GLN A 116 2.39 -4.64 -9.46
N GLN A 117 2.68 -5.93 -9.41
CA GLN A 117 1.88 -6.91 -8.66
C GLN A 117 1.78 -6.54 -7.16
N LEU A 118 2.90 -6.12 -6.54
CA LEU A 118 2.91 -5.66 -5.14
C LEU A 118 2.05 -4.42 -4.95
N SER A 119 2.10 -3.46 -5.88
CA SER A 119 1.31 -2.23 -5.82
C SER A 119 -0.19 -2.49 -6.03
N GLU A 120 -0.53 -3.38 -6.94
CA GLU A 120 -1.93 -3.77 -7.19
C GLU A 120 -2.50 -4.63 -6.04
N LEU A 121 -1.68 -5.48 -5.41
CA LEU A 121 -2.06 -6.18 -4.18
C LEU A 121 -2.40 -5.18 -3.06
N ALA A 122 -1.55 -4.17 -2.87
CA ALA A 122 -1.81 -3.13 -1.86
C ALA A 122 -3.09 -2.36 -2.16
N GLN A 123 -3.29 -1.90 -3.39
CA GLN A 123 -4.52 -1.24 -3.82
C GLN A 123 -5.75 -2.11 -3.57
N THR A 124 -5.71 -3.37 -3.97
CA THR A 124 -6.83 -4.32 -3.78
C THR A 124 -7.20 -4.47 -2.30
N LEU A 125 -6.21 -4.62 -1.42
CA LEU A 125 -6.45 -4.76 0.02
C LEU A 125 -6.98 -3.48 0.66
N ILE A 126 -6.45 -2.31 0.26
CA ILE A 126 -6.91 -1.00 0.76
C ILE A 126 -8.36 -0.75 0.36
N VAL A 127 -8.69 -0.96 -0.91
CA VAL A 127 -10.03 -0.74 -1.46
C VAL A 127 -11.05 -1.67 -0.81
N ALA A 128 -10.74 -2.97 -0.74
CA ALA A 128 -11.63 -3.95 -0.12
C ALA A 128 -11.87 -3.66 1.37
N ALA A 129 -10.82 -3.28 2.13
CA ALA A 129 -10.96 -2.89 3.52
C ALA A 129 -11.81 -1.62 3.67
N ARG A 130 -11.57 -0.59 2.84
CA ARG A 130 -12.36 0.66 2.81
C ARG A 130 -13.84 0.36 2.58
N ASP A 131 -14.16 -0.40 1.56
CA ASP A 131 -15.54 -0.65 1.12
C ASP A 131 -16.31 -1.47 2.16
N TRP A 132 -15.68 -2.50 2.71
CA TRP A 132 -16.28 -3.28 3.79
C TRP A 132 -16.53 -2.43 5.04
N LEU A 133 -15.56 -1.66 5.48
CA LEU A 133 -15.66 -0.78 6.64
C LEU A 133 -16.65 0.37 6.42
N TYR A 134 -16.70 0.94 5.22
CA TYR A 134 -17.69 1.95 4.86
C TYR A 134 -19.12 1.40 5.01
N ALA A 135 -19.38 0.22 4.46
CA ALA A 135 -20.69 -0.43 4.58
C ALA A 135 -21.04 -0.73 6.06
N ALA A 136 -20.07 -1.17 6.87
CA ALA A 136 -20.26 -1.41 8.29
C ALA A 136 -20.56 -0.09 9.06
N CYS A 137 -19.82 0.97 8.77
CA CYS A 137 -20.03 2.29 9.35
C CYS A 137 -21.39 2.90 8.95
N CYS A 138 -21.83 2.72 7.70
CA CYS A 138 -23.16 3.14 7.25
C CYS A 138 -24.28 2.43 8.01
N LYS A 139 -24.14 1.15 8.29
CA LYS A 139 -25.11 0.39 9.12
C LYS A 139 -25.15 0.91 10.56
N GLU A 140 -24.01 1.34 11.10
CA GLU A 140 -23.90 1.78 12.48
C GLU A 140 -24.32 3.25 12.65
N TRP A 141 -23.93 4.14 11.74
CA TRP A 141 -24.06 5.61 11.90
C TRP A 141 -24.91 6.29 10.82
N GLY A 142 -25.41 5.56 9.84
CA GLY A 142 -26.07 6.13 8.65
C GLY A 142 -25.10 6.43 7.53
N THR A 143 -25.63 6.69 6.34
CA THR A 143 -24.87 6.99 5.12
C THR A 143 -24.47 8.46 5.12
N PRO A 144 -23.17 8.80 5.01
CA PRO A 144 -22.71 10.19 4.89
C PRO A 144 -23.22 10.77 3.55
N CYS A 145 -23.90 11.91 3.62
CA CYS A 145 -24.47 12.59 2.46
C CYS A 145 -24.06 14.06 2.44
N SER A 146 -24.06 14.67 1.24
CA SER A 146 -24.04 16.13 1.09
C SER A 146 -25.31 16.77 1.63
N GLU A 147 -25.35 18.09 1.67
CA GLU A 147 -26.57 18.84 2.02
C GLU A 147 -27.75 18.47 1.12
N ASP A 148 -27.48 18.24 -0.18
CA ASP A 148 -28.49 17.82 -1.18
C ASP A 148 -28.87 16.34 -1.06
N GLY A 149 -28.22 15.57 -0.18
CA GLY A 149 -28.53 14.18 0.06
C GLY A 149 -27.81 13.18 -0.85
N VAL A 150 -26.77 13.60 -1.53
CA VAL A 150 -25.92 12.72 -2.36
C VAL A 150 -24.94 11.96 -1.43
N PRO A 151 -24.92 10.59 -1.49
CA PRO A 151 -23.96 9.81 -0.73
C PRO A 151 -22.52 10.19 -1.03
N GLN A 152 -21.70 10.31 0.02
CA GLN A 152 -20.31 10.74 -0.07
C GLN A 152 -19.36 9.57 0.13
N PRO A 153 -18.39 9.31 -0.78
CA PRO A 153 -17.39 8.27 -0.62
C PRO A 153 -16.18 8.75 0.19
N LEU A 154 -15.37 7.82 0.69
CA LEU A 154 -14.01 8.07 1.11
C LEU A 154 -13.05 7.82 -0.06
N LEU A 155 -12.34 8.85 -0.50
CA LEU A 155 -11.28 8.73 -1.47
C LEU A 155 -9.93 8.59 -0.77
N ILE A 156 -9.07 7.76 -1.34
CA ILE A 156 -7.74 7.47 -0.81
C ILE A 156 -6.70 7.74 -1.88
N LEU A 157 -5.78 8.65 -1.60
CA LEU A 157 -4.59 8.87 -2.41
C LEU A 157 -3.46 7.98 -1.89
N GLY A 158 -2.96 7.09 -2.71
CA GLY A 158 -1.69 6.40 -2.49
C GLY A 158 -0.55 7.27 -2.98
N MET A 159 0.43 7.49 -2.10
CA MET A 159 1.56 8.38 -2.32
C MET A 159 2.84 7.58 -2.55
N GLY A 160 3.92 8.26 -2.90
CA GLY A 160 5.26 7.70 -3.00
C GLY A 160 5.33 6.46 -3.90
N LYS A 161 5.90 5.37 -3.41
CA LYS A 161 6.04 4.10 -4.17
C LYS A 161 4.71 3.46 -4.53
N LEU A 162 3.71 3.55 -3.63
CA LEU A 162 2.38 3.01 -3.91
C LEU A 162 1.71 3.76 -5.05
N GLY A 163 1.78 5.09 -5.04
CA GLY A 163 1.23 5.93 -6.10
C GLY A 163 1.91 5.71 -7.44
N GLY A 164 3.24 5.55 -7.45
CA GLY A 164 4.05 5.30 -8.66
C GLY A 164 4.05 3.85 -9.15
N CYS A 165 3.27 2.94 -8.55
CA CYS A 165 3.31 1.50 -8.86
C CYS A 165 4.69 0.86 -8.67
N GLU A 166 5.46 1.35 -7.69
CA GLU A 166 6.84 0.93 -7.42
C GLU A 166 6.98 0.29 -6.02
N LEU A 167 5.89 -0.25 -5.46
CA LEU A 167 5.89 -0.82 -4.12
C LEU A 167 6.78 -2.06 -4.06
N ASN A 168 7.62 -2.18 -3.05
CA ASN A 168 8.42 -3.38 -2.79
C ASN A 168 7.89 -4.17 -1.58
N PHE A 169 8.41 -5.37 -1.34
CA PHE A 169 7.92 -6.32 -0.32
C PHE A 169 7.81 -5.74 1.09
N SER A 170 8.74 -4.87 1.49
CA SER A 170 8.83 -4.32 2.85
C SER A 170 8.41 -2.86 2.97
N SER A 171 7.81 -2.27 1.92
CA SER A 171 7.39 -0.87 1.94
C SER A 171 6.26 -0.62 2.90
N ASP A 172 6.34 0.51 3.58
CA ASP A 172 5.19 1.18 4.17
C ASP A 172 4.33 1.77 3.05
N ILE A 173 3.07 2.04 3.33
CA ILE A 173 2.16 2.73 2.41
C ILE A 173 1.86 4.13 2.94
N ASP A 174 2.17 5.13 2.11
CA ASP A 174 1.85 6.53 2.40
C ASP A 174 0.46 6.85 1.85
N LEU A 175 -0.46 7.33 2.69
CA LEU A 175 -1.85 7.59 2.32
C LEU A 175 -2.30 9.00 2.69
N ILE A 176 -3.23 9.55 1.89
CA ILE A 176 -4.01 10.76 2.21
C ILE A 176 -5.48 10.42 1.99
N PHE A 177 -6.33 10.82 2.94
CA PHE A 177 -7.76 10.58 2.91
C PHE A 177 -8.53 11.86 2.64
N ALA A 178 -9.53 11.77 1.75
CA ALA A 178 -10.40 12.89 1.42
C ALA A 178 -11.85 12.45 1.21
N TRP A 179 -12.80 13.37 1.42
CA TRP A 179 -14.20 13.20 1.02
C TRP A 179 -14.68 14.42 0.24
N PRO A 180 -15.68 14.28 -0.68
CA PRO A 180 -16.05 15.38 -1.57
C PRO A 180 -16.68 16.56 -0.84
N GLU A 181 -17.87 16.40 -0.26
CA GLU A 181 -18.70 17.50 0.21
C GLU A 181 -19.07 17.38 1.69
N ASN A 182 -19.16 18.53 2.35
CA ASN A 182 -19.67 18.60 3.73
C ASN A 182 -21.15 18.21 3.77
N GLY A 183 -21.62 17.83 4.95
CA GLY A 183 -22.96 17.40 5.21
C GLY A 183 -23.03 16.49 6.42
N SER A 184 -24.04 15.62 6.48
CA SER A 184 -24.24 14.74 7.61
C SER A 184 -24.79 13.37 7.20
N THR A 185 -24.71 12.40 8.12
CA THR A 185 -25.21 11.04 7.88
C THR A 185 -26.74 11.00 7.90
N ARG A 186 -27.33 10.21 6.98
CA ARG A 186 -28.78 9.96 6.92
C ARG A 186 -29.07 8.49 7.20
N GLY A 187 -30.21 8.23 7.84
CA GLY A 187 -30.67 6.87 8.12
C GLY A 187 -30.08 6.20 9.36
N GLY A 188 -29.19 6.88 10.09
CA GLY A 188 -28.64 6.40 11.36
C GLY A 188 -29.52 6.74 12.57
N ARG A 189 -29.22 6.14 13.74
CA ARG A 189 -29.88 6.48 15.00
C ARG A 189 -29.56 7.90 15.51
N ARG A 190 -28.41 8.41 15.17
CA ARG A 190 -27.91 9.73 15.49
C ARG A 190 -27.19 10.29 14.29
N GLU A 191 -27.53 11.50 13.91
CA GLU A 191 -26.86 12.23 12.87
C GLU A 191 -25.42 12.55 13.28
N LEU A 192 -24.46 12.27 12.39
CA LEU A 192 -23.06 12.62 12.52
C LEU A 192 -22.68 13.56 11.38
N ASP A 193 -21.88 14.55 11.69
CA ASP A 193 -21.17 15.33 10.68
C ASP A 193 -20.27 14.43 9.81
N ASN A 194 -20.17 14.72 8.51
CA ASN A 194 -19.33 13.97 7.58
C ASN A 194 -17.86 13.91 8.02
N ALA A 195 -17.31 14.98 8.59
CA ALA A 195 -15.94 14.98 9.11
C ALA A 195 -15.77 13.98 10.26
N GLN A 196 -16.76 13.84 11.13
CA GLN A 196 -16.74 12.85 12.22
C GLN A 196 -16.87 11.43 11.67
N PHE A 197 -17.78 11.21 10.71
CA PHE A 197 -17.95 9.92 10.07
C PHE A 197 -16.66 9.44 9.40
N PHE A 198 -16.08 10.26 8.53
CA PHE A 198 -14.88 9.91 7.78
C PHE A 198 -13.63 9.80 8.66
N THR A 199 -13.53 10.60 9.73
CA THR A 199 -12.44 10.44 10.71
C THR A 199 -12.51 9.07 11.39
N ARG A 200 -13.70 8.64 11.83
CA ARG A 200 -13.88 7.31 12.45
C ARG A 200 -13.61 6.17 11.46
N LEU A 201 -14.11 6.30 10.22
CA LEU A 201 -13.84 5.34 9.16
C LEU A 201 -12.34 5.25 8.86
N GLY A 202 -11.65 6.38 8.72
CA GLY A 202 -10.21 6.43 8.49
C GLY A 202 -9.40 5.79 9.63
N GLN A 203 -9.79 6.02 10.87
CA GLN A 203 -9.18 5.38 12.05
C GLN A 203 -9.37 3.85 12.03
N ARG A 204 -10.58 3.37 11.71
CA ARG A 204 -10.86 1.93 11.56
C ARG A 204 -10.05 1.31 10.41
N LEU A 205 -9.94 2.02 9.29
CA LEU A 205 -9.16 1.56 8.13
C LEU A 205 -7.67 1.42 8.46
N ILE A 206 -7.07 2.44 9.08
CA ILE A 206 -5.67 2.38 9.53
C ILE A 206 -5.49 1.20 10.49
N LYS A 207 -6.35 1.07 11.49
CA LYS A 207 -6.30 -0.04 12.45
C LYS A 207 -6.36 -1.39 11.73
N THR A 208 -7.27 -1.55 10.77
CA THR A 208 -7.45 -2.80 10.02
C THR A 208 -6.21 -3.17 9.23
N LEU A 209 -5.52 -2.18 8.63
CA LEU A 209 -4.33 -2.41 7.82
C LEU A 209 -3.05 -2.58 8.65
N ASP A 210 -2.85 -1.74 9.68
CA ASP A 210 -1.57 -1.58 10.37
C ASP A 210 -1.46 -2.37 11.68
N GLN A 211 -2.57 -2.64 12.38
CA GLN A 211 -2.50 -3.29 13.68
C GLN A 211 -1.89 -4.71 13.58
N PRO A 212 -0.80 -5.01 14.32
CA PRO A 212 -0.27 -6.36 14.41
C PRO A 212 -1.25 -7.32 15.09
N THR A 213 -1.38 -8.52 14.53
CA THR A 213 -2.15 -9.66 15.08
C THR A 213 -1.28 -10.92 15.04
N GLN A 214 -1.81 -12.06 15.47
CA GLN A 214 -1.13 -13.35 15.29
C GLN A 214 -0.82 -13.68 13.81
N ASP A 215 -1.62 -13.16 12.86
CA ASP A 215 -1.39 -13.31 11.42
C ASP A 215 -0.49 -12.20 10.83
N GLY A 216 0.12 -11.36 11.68
CA GLY A 216 0.92 -10.21 11.29
C GLY A 216 0.09 -8.95 11.04
N PHE A 217 0.51 -8.11 10.11
CA PHE A 217 -0.20 -6.89 9.67
C PHE A 217 -0.43 -6.93 8.15
N VAL A 218 -1.33 -6.08 7.64
CA VAL A 218 -1.50 -5.93 6.19
C VAL A 218 -0.42 -5.01 5.64
N TYR A 219 -0.40 -3.75 6.06
CA TYR A 219 0.65 -2.77 5.74
C TYR A 219 0.84 -1.81 6.90
N ARG A 220 2.07 -1.36 7.15
CA ARG A 220 2.32 -0.18 7.97
C ARG A 220 1.83 1.04 7.20
N VAL A 221 1.01 1.87 7.86
CA VAL A 221 0.37 3.03 7.24
C VAL A 221 1.05 4.30 7.69
N ASP A 222 1.56 5.10 6.74
CA ASP A 222 2.12 6.42 7.01
C ASP A 222 1.17 7.51 6.50
N MET A 223 0.70 8.36 7.42
CA MET A 223 -0.22 9.46 7.14
C MET A 223 0.47 10.84 7.17
N ARG A 224 1.81 10.88 7.30
CA ARG A 224 2.56 12.13 7.49
C ARG A 224 2.60 13.05 6.26
N LEU A 225 2.30 12.52 5.08
CA LEU A 225 2.20 13.31 3.84
C LEU A 225 0.87 14.08 3.71
N ARG A 226 -0.09 13.85 4.64
CA ARG A 226 -1.36 14.62 4.63
C ARG A 226 -1.14 16.08 5.00
N PRO A 227 -2.05 16.99 4.59
CA PRO A 227 -2.01 18.39 5.00
C PRO A 227 -1.78 18.58 6.50
N PHE A 228 -0.89 19.49 6.85
CA PHE A 228 -0.41 19.76 8.21
C PHE A 228 0.31 18.59 8.90
N GLY A 229 0.58 17.48 8.21
CA GLY A 229 1.25 16.31 8.77
C GLY A 229 0.55 15.74 9.99
N ASP A 230 1.29 15.39 11.03
CA ASP A 230 0.73 14.80 12.27
C ASP A 230 -0.17 15.74 13.07
N SER A 231 -0.06 17.05 12.87
CA SER A 231 -0.88 18.07 13.55
C SER A 231 -2.23 18.32 12.87
N GLY A 232 -2.39 17.84 11.62
CA GLY A 232 -3.59 18.06 10.83
C GLY A 232 -4.68 17.02 11.06
N PRO A 233 -5.90 17.28 10.58
CA PRO A 233 -6.98 16.31 10.62
C PRO A 233 -6.60 15.06 9.81
N LEU A 234 -7.16 13.92 10.21
CA LEU A 234 -6.88 12.64 9.55
C LEU A 234 -7.46 12.57 8.14
N VAL A 235 -8.61 13.17 7.94
CA VAL A 235 -9.36 13.20 6.67
C VAL A 235 -9.78 14.63 6.40
N LEU A 236 -9.78 15.09 5.15
CA LEU A 236 -10.18 16.45 4.77
C LEU A 236 -11.28 16.40 3.70
N SER A 237 -12.18 17.40 3.71
CA SER A 237 -13.07 17.63 2.56
C SER A 237 -12.27 18.17 1.37
N PHE A 238 -12.81 18.05 0.16
CA PHE A 238 -12.16 18.60 -1.03
C PHE A 238 -11.91 20.11 -0.88
N ALA A 239 -12.88 20.85 -0.37
CA ALA A 239 -12.72 22.29 -0.13
C ALA A 239 -11.54 22.59 0.82
N ALA A 240 -11.45 21.87 1.94
CA ALA A 240 -10.34 22.07 2.89
C ALA A 240 -8.98 21.63 2.31
N LEU A 241 -8.99 20.62 1.44
CA LEU A 241 -7.80 20.14 0.75
C LEU A 241 -7.32 21.16 -0.29
N GLU A 242 -8.25 21.74 -1.04
CA GLU A 242 -7.99 22.79 -2.04
C GLU A 242 -7.42 24.05 -1.38
N ASP A 243 -8.09 24.55 -0.35
CA ASP A 243 -7.65 25.73 0.42
C ASP A 243 -6.22 25.52 0.94
N TYR A 244 -5.94 24.36 1.51
CA TYR A 244 -4.60 24.06 2.01
C TYR A 244 -3.53 24.12 0.91
N TYR A 245 -3.76 23.44 -0.22
CA TYR A 245 -2.75 23.39 -1.28
C TYR A 245 -2.61 24.72 -2.04
N GLN A 246 -3.65 25.53 -2.09
CA GLN A 246 -3.57 26.88 -2.66
C GLN A 246 -2.81 27.86 -1.76
N GLU A 247 -3.05 27.85 -0.44
CA GLU A 247 -2.51 28.85 0.46
C GLU A 247 -1.21 28.42 1.15
N GLN A 248 -1.08 27.15 1.50
CA GLN A 248 -0.01 26.63 2.35
C GLN A 248 0.82 25.52 1.74
N GLY A 249 0.41 25.00 0.59
CA GLY A 249 1.07 23.88 -0.08
C GLY A 249 2.54 24.19 -0.39
N ARG A 250 3.44 23.34 0.11
CA ARG A 250 4.89 23.49 -0.02
C ARG A 250 5.41 22.79 -1.27
N ASP A 251 6.58 23.21 -1.75
CA ASP A 251 7.19 22.61 -2.95
C ASP A 251 7.48 21.11 -2.78
N TRP A 252 7.84 20.65 -1.59
CA TRP A 252 8.06 19.23 -1.34
C TRP A 252 6.75 18.40 -1.39
N GLU A 253 5.61 18.98 -0.98
CA GLU A 253 4.29 18.33 -1.09
C GLU A 253 3.87 18.26 -2.55
N ARG A 254 4.11 19.34 -3.31
CA ARG A 254 3.90 19.33 -4.76
C ARG A 254 4.69 18.21 -5.44
N TYR A 255 5.96 18.08 -5.11
CA TYR A 255 6.81 17.01 -5.62
C TYR A 255 6.28 15.63 -5.23
N ALA A 256 5.89 15.43 -3.98
CA ALA A 256 5.29 14.17 -3.52
C ALA A 256 3.99 13.83 -4.27
N MET A 257 3.17 14.84 -4.60
CA MET A 257 1.91 14.68 -5.32
C MET A 257 2.07 14.26 -6.80
N VAL A 258 3.23 14.44 -7.41
CA VAL A 258 3.49 14.00 -8.80
C VAL A 258 3.22 12.51 -8.97
N LYS A 259 3.56 11.71 -7.95
CA LYS A 259 3.32 10.25 -7.93
C LYS A 259 1.98 9.85 -7.29
N ALA A 260 1.12 10.80 -6.88
CA ALA A 260 -0.13 10.48 -6.23
C ALA A 260 -1.09 9.74 -7.18
N ARG A 261 -1.69 8.65 -6.70
CA ARG A 261 -2.69 7.87 -7.42
C ARG A 261 -3.90 7.62 -6.52
N ILE A 262 -5.11 7.79 -7.05
CA ILE A 262 -6.34 7.45 -6.34
C ILE A 262 -6.47 5.93 -6.31
N MET A 263 -6.74 5.37 -5.12
CA MET A 263 -6.92 3.94 -4.92
C MET A 263 -8.35 3.53 -5.30
N GLY A 264 -8.48 2.55 -6.18
CA GLY A 264 -9.75 2.03 -6.67
C GLY A 264 -10.06 2.49 -8.08
N ASP A 265 -11.37 2.54 -8.43
CA ASP A 265 -11.81 2.91 -9.76
C ASP A 265 -11.49 4.39 -10.06
N SER A 266 -10.72 4.57 -11.11
CA SER A 266 -10.21 5.88 -11.48
C SER A 266 -11.14 6.68 -12.37
N ASP A 267 -12.26 6.13 -12.84
CA ASP A 267 -13.20 6.79 -13.76
C ASP A 267 -14.45 7.33 -13.04
N ASP A 268 -14.51 7.15 -11.71
CA ASP A 268 -15.54 7.77 -10.88
C ASP A 268 -15.50 9.30 -10.97
N ALA A 269 -16.69 9.94 -10.96
CA ALA A 269 -16.85 11.39 -11.02
C ALA A 269 -16.08 12.11 -9.91
N TRP A 270 -16.11 11.61 -8.68
CA TRP A 270 -15.39 12.16 -7.54
C TRP A 270 -13.86 12.03 -7.68
N ALA A 271 -13.40 10.92 -8.24
CA ALA A 271 -11.97 10.73 -8.52
C ALA A 271 -11.50 11.73 -9.59
N ASN A 272 -12.31 12.00 -10.62
CA ASN A 272 -11.99 12.98 -11.65
C ASN A 272 -11.98 14.39 -11.10
N GLU A 273 -12.93 14.74 -10.22
CA GLU A 273 -12.97 16.04 -9.55
C GLU A 273 -11.73 16.25 -8.66
N LEU A 274 -11.37 15.27 -7.84
CA LEU A 274 -10.17 15.32 -7.01
C LEU A 274 -8.90 15.55 -7.85
N ARG A 275 -8.76 14.85 -8.98
CA ARG A 275 -7.63 15.06 -9.90
C ARG A 275 -7.63 16.45 -10.50
N ALA A 276 -8.80 16.94 -10.95
CA ALA A 276 -8.93 18.27 -11.53
C ALA A 276 -8.56 19.37 -10.52
N MET A 277 -8.98 19.23 -9.27
CA MET A 277 -8.67 20.13 -8.17
C MET A 277 -7.16 20.14 -7.83
N LEU A 278 -6.51 18.97 -7.77
CA LEU A 278 -5.08 18.86 -7.41
C LEU A 278 -4.15 19.27 -8.56
N ARG A 279 -4.59 19.15 -9.81
CA ARG A 279 -3.77 19.38 -11.00
C ARG A 279 -3.10 20.76 -11.05
N PRO A 280 -3.77 21.90 -10.74
CA PRO A 280 -3.13 23.22 -10.74
C PRO A 280 -2.01 23.36 -9.70
N PHE A 281 -2.15 22.68 -8.56
CA PHE A 281 -1.11 22.63 -7.54
C PHE A 281 0.10 21.81 -8.02
N VAL A 282 -0.12 20.63 -8.59
CA VAL A 282 0.94 19.71 -9.01
C VAL A 282 1.65 20.22 -10.28
N PHE A 283 0.89 20.60 -11.31
CA PHE A 283 1.41 20.96 -12.64
C PHE A 283 1.16 22.44 -12.94
N ARG A 284 2.15 23.28 -12.72
CA ARG A 284 2.08 24.70 -13.11
C ARG A 284 2.27 24.88 -14.61
N ARG A 285 1.58 25.87 -15.20
CA ARG A 285 1.69 26.19 -16.63
C ARG A 285 3.07 26.68 -17.06
N TYR A 286 3.84 27.25 -16.14
CA TYR A 286 5.16 27.84 -16.39
C TYR A 286 6.20 27.23 -15.48
N ILE A 287 7.41 27.01 -16.01
CA ILE A 287 8.57 26.60 -15.22
C ILE A 287 8.91 27.78 -14.30
N ASP A 288 8.68 27.59 -13.03
CA ASP A 288 9.06 28.55 -11.99
C ASP A 288 10.50 28.20 -11.52
N PHE A 289 11.45 29.05 -11.84
CA PHE A 289 12.84 28.88 -11.39
C PHE A 289 12.95 28.79 -9.86
N SER A 290 11.97 29.35 -9.11
CA SER A 290 11.92 29.21 -7.66
C SER A 290 11.71 27.76 -7.22
N VAL A 291 10.97 26.96 -7.98
CA VAL A 291 10.76 25.52 -7.70
C VAL A 291 12.08 24.76 -7.83
N ILE A 292 12.85 25.02 -8.89
CA ILE A 292 14.19 24.42 -9.09
C ILE A 292 15.10 24.79 -7.93
N GLN A 293 15.08 26.05 -7.49
CA GLN A 293 15.86 26.50 -6.35
C GLN A 293 15.40 25.83 -5.04
N SER A 294 14.10 25.66 -4.86
CA SER A 294 13.51 24.97 -3.71
C SER A 294 13.93 23.49 -3.65
N LEU A 295 13.90 22.79 -4.79
CA LEU A 295 14.38 21.40 -4.90
C LEU A 295 15.88 21.29 -4.58
N ARG A 296 16.71 22.24 -5.06
CA ARG A 296 18.14 22.31 -4.72
C ARG A 296 18.34 22.54 -3.23
N ASN A 297 17.57 23.43 -2.62
CA ASN A 297 17.62 23.70 -1.19
C ASN A 297 17.22 22.45 -0.38
N MET A 298 16.17 21.75 -0.79
CA MET A 298 15.74 20.49 -0.18
C MET A 298 16.83 19.42 -0.28
N LYS A 299 17.45 19.24 -1.45
CA LYS A 299 18.61 18.35 -1.61
C LYS A 299 19.74 18.74 -0.66
N GLY A 300 20.04 20.04 -0.53
CA GLY A 300 21.04 20.56 0.40
C GLY A 300 20.72 20.26 1.87
N MET A 301 19.44 20.33 2.29
CA MET A 301 19.02 19.96 3.64
C MET A 301 19.18 18.47 3.89
N ILE A 302 18.78 17.60 2.95
CA ILE A 302 18.96 16.15 3.04
C ILE A 302 20.44 15.80 3.17
N ALA A 303 21.30 16.37 2.34
CA ALA A 303 22.75 16.11 2.37
C ALA A 303 23.39 16.54 3.71
N ARG A 304 22.90 17.61 4.34
CA ARG A 304 23.34 18.03 5.69
C ARG A 304 22.91 17.03 6.76
N GLU A 305 21.66 16.57 6.70
CA GLU A 305 21.14 15.59 7.65
C GLU A 305 21.83 14.22 7.53
N VAL A 306 22.08 13.76 6.30
CA VAL A 306 22.86 12.54 6.01
C VAL A 306 24.25 12.61 6.64
N ARG A 307 24.94 13.77 6.49
CA ARG A 307 26.24 13.99 7.12
C ARG A 307 26.16 14.01 8.64
N ARG A 308 25.14 14.67 9.20
CA ARG A 308 24.93 14.76 10.65
C ARG A 308 24.70 13.38 11.27
N ARG A 309 23.99 12.49 10.57
CA ARG A 309 23.66 11.12 11.04
C ARG A 309 24.70 10.07 10.65
N GLY A 310 25.77 10.43 9.94
CA GLY A 310 26.79 9.46 9.50
C GLY A 310 26.31 8.46 8.44
N LEU A 311 25.24 8.76 7.71
CA LEU A 311 24.58 7.87 6.75
C LEU A 311 25.19 8.00 5.32
N LYS A 312 26.51 8.16 5.18
CA LYS A 312 27.16 8.36 3.87
C LYS A 312 26.92 7.21 2.90
N ASP A 313 26.92 5.98 3.39
CA ASP A 313 26.79 4.76 2.59
C ASP A 313 25.34 4.26 2.52
N ASN A 314 24.37 5.11 2.92
CA ASN A 314 22.96 4.74 2.86
C ASN A 314 22.46 4.78 1.43
N ILE A 315 22.02 3.64 0.90
CA ILE A 315 21.56 3.46 -0.49
C ILE A 315 20.39 4.40 -0.84
N LYS A 316 19.53 4.74 0.12
CA LYS A 316 18.38 5.63 -0.12
C LYS A 316 18.75 7.11 -0.07
N LEU A 317 19.58 7.52 0.91
CA LEU A 317 19.82 8.93 1.27
C LEU A 317 21.24 9.41 0.97
N GLY A 318 22.20 8.51 0.74
CA GLY A 318 23.58 8.82 0.42
C GLY A 318 23.73 9.46 -0.95
N ALA A 319 24.92 9.98 -1.23
CA ALA A 319 25.25 10.56 -2.54
C ALA A 319 25.15 9.51 -3.65
N GLY A 320 24.43 9.82 -4.74
CA GLY A 320 24.09 8.86 -5.80
C GLY A 320 23.01 7.85 -5.41
N GLY A 321 22.39 7.99 -4.25
CA GLY A 321 21.33 7.11 -3.76
C GLY A 321 19.97 7.32 -4.46
N ILE A 322 19.03 6.43 -4.18
CA ILE A 322 17.70 6.36 -4.83
C ILE A 322 17.01 7.74 -4.82
N ARG A 323 17.08 8.48 -3.72
CA ARG A 323 16.43 9.79 -3.59
C ARG A 323 17.07 10.88 -4.47
N GLU A 324 18.34 10.81 -4.76
CA GLU A 324 18.98 11.74 -5.71
C GLU A 324 18.57 11.45 -7.15
N ILE A 325 18.39 10.18 -7.50
CA ILE A 325 17.89 9.76 -8.82
C ILE A 325 16.45 10.26 -9.00
N GLU A 326 15.60 10.08 -8.00
CA GLU A 326 14.20 10.58 -8.03
C GLU A 326 14.08 12.09 -8.21
N PHE A 327 15.09 12.90 -7.80
CA PHE A 327 15.11 14.36 -8.04
C PHE A 327 15.48 14.76 -9.46
N ILE A 328 15.99 13.84 -10.27
CA ILE A 328 16.47 14.11 -11.64
C ILE A 328 15.42 13.67 -12.66
N VAL A 329 14.68 12.63 -12.36
CA VAL A 329 13.61 12.06 -13.20
C VAL A 329 12.30 12.80 -13.00
#